data_294f463357e1545ff57996b8140f7b88
#
_entry.id   294f463357e1545ff57996b8140f7b88
#
_cell.length_a   1.000
_cell.length_b   1.000
_cell.length_c   1.000
_cell.angle_alpha   90.00
_cell.angle_beta   90.00
_cell.angle_gamma   90.00
#
_symmetry.space_group_name_H-M   'P 1'
#
loop_
_entity.id
_entity.type
_entity.pdbx_description
1 polymer ?
#
loop_
_entity_poly.entity_id
_entity_poly.type
_entity_poly.pdbx_seq_one_letter_code
_entity_poly.pdbx_strand_id
1 'polypeptide(L)'
;MAQADKATAVADIAEQFKSSTATVITEYRGLTVANLAELRRSLSGSATYSVAKNTLIKRAASEAGVEGLDELFVGPTAIAFVSGEAVDAAKAIKKFAKDHKALVIKGGYMDGRALTVSEVERIADLESREVLLAKLAGAMKANLSKAAGLFNAPASQMVRLAAALQEKRAAEAPAAEAAATESTE
;
A
#
# COMPACT_ATOMS: atom_id res chain seq x y z
N MET A 1 -32.30 12.01 -22.91
CA MET A 1 -32.27 10.75 -22.16
C MET A 1 -33.68 10.46 -21.69
N ALA A 2 -34.25 9.36 -22.16
CA ALA A 2 -35.55 8.89 -21.71
C ALA A 2 -35.47 8.46 -20.21
N GLN A 3 -36.62 8.36 -19.57
CA GLN A 3 -36.68 7.98 -18.15
C GLN A 3 -36.18 6.54 -17.92
N ALA A 4 -36.39 5.67 -18.89
CA ALA A 4 -35.86 4.31 -18.94
C ALA A 4 -34.32 4.30 -18.94
N ASP A 5 -33.66 5.12 -19.79
CA ASP A 5 -32.21 5.20 -19.87
C ASP A 5 -31.55 5.65 -18.54
N LYS A 6 -32.25 6.49 -17.77
CA LYS A 6 -31.76 6.94 -16.47
C LYS A 6 -31.85 5.84 -15.41
N ALA A 7 -32.94 5.04 -15.43
CA ALA A 7 -33.10 3.93 -14.49
C ALA A 7 -32.05 2.85 -14.77
N THR A 8 -31.81 2.52 -16.05
CA THR A 8 -30.76 1.57 -16.43
C THR A 8 -29.36 2.07 -15.97
N ALA A 9 -29.05 3.36 -16.24
CA ALA A 9 -27.76 3.93 -15.82
C ALA A 9 -27.60 3.94 -14.28
N VAL A 10 -28.65 4.14 -13.50
CA VAL A 10 -28.60 4.06 -12.03
C VAL A 10 -28.35 2.60 -11.60
N ALA A 11 -29.04 1.65 -12.22
CA ALA A 11 -28.85 0.23 -11.91
C ALA A 11 -27.41 -0.24 -12.23
N ASP A 12 -26.87 0.13 -13.38
CA ASP A 12 -25.50 -0.20 -13.80
C ASP A 12 -24.46 0.39 -12.82
N ILE A 13 -24.66 1.65 -12.40
CA ILE A 13 -23.76 2.29 -11.43
C ILE A 13 -23.90 1.63 -10.04
N ALA A 14 -25.12 1.30 -9.62
CA ALA A 14 -25.34 0.62 -8.34
C ALA A 14 -24.72 -0.79 -8.32
N GLU A 15 -24.76 -1.51 -9.44
CA GLU A 15 -24.09 -2.79 -9.60
C GLU A 15 -22.55 -2.63 -9.52
N GLN A 16 -22.00 -1.59 -10.17
CA GLN A 16 -20.59 -1.28 -10.07
C GLN A 16 -20.16 -0.94 -8.63
N PHE A 17 -20.96 -0.20 -7.87
CA PHE A 17 -20.72 0.04 -6.45
C PHE A 17 -20.69 -1.24 -5.63
N LYS A 18 -21.61 -2.18 -5.90
CA LYS A 18 -21.70 -3.46 -5.17
C LYS A 18 -20.57 -4.43 -5.54
N SER A 19 -20.12 -4.41 -6.79
CA SER A 19 -19.04 -5.29 -7.28
C SER A 19 -17.65 -4.76 -7.01
N SER A 20 -17.50 -3.46 -6.72
CA SER A 20 -16.19 -2.84 -6.45
C SER A 20 -15.77 -3.03 -4.99
N THR A 21 -14.48 -3.34 -4.78
CA THR A 21 -13.85 -3.43 -3.46
C THR A 21 -13.65 -2.04 -2.84
N ALA A 22 -13.36 -1.06 -3.67
CA ALA A 22 -13.19 0.34 -3.27
C ALA A 22 -13.63 1.28 -4.39
N THR A 23 -13.94 2.51 -4.03
CA THR A 23 -14.31 3.55 -5.00
C THR A 23 -13.51 4.81 -4.70
N VAL A 24 -12.90 5.40 -5.72
CA VAL A 24 -12.18 6.68 -5.60
C VAL A 24 -12.89 7.76 -6.38
N ILE A 25 -13.15 8.87 -5.72
CA ILE A 25 -13.87 10.02 -6.27
C ILE A 25 -12.86 11.10 -6.63
N THR A 26 -12.88 11.53 -7.89
CA THR A 26 -11.95 12.51 -8.43
C THR A 26 -12.68 13.64 -9.15
N GLU A 27 -12.06 14.80 -9.20
CA GLU A 27 -12.48 15.90 -10.07
C GLU A 27 -11.59 15.92 -11.32
N TYR A 28 -12.22 15.93 -12.50
CA TYR A 28 -11.54 15.89 -13.79
C TYR A 28 -11.53 17.24 -14.52
N ARG A 29 -11.87 18.32 -13.85
CA ARG A 29 -11.94 19.65 -14.46
C ARG A 29 -10.58 20.08 -15.01
N GLY A 30 -10.53 20.37 -16.31
CA GLY A 30 -9.29 20.79 -16.99
C GLY A 30 -8.49 19.65 -17.63
N LEU A 31 -8.93 18.39 -17.53
CA LEU A 31 -8.34 17.29 -18.25
C LEU A 31 -8.85 17.22 -19.70
N THR A 32 -7.95 16.92 -20.62
CA THR A 32 -8.30 16.64 -22.02
C THR A 32 -8.83 15.22 -22.18
N VAL A 33 -9.54 14.96 -23.28
CA VAL A 33 -10.01 13.60 -23.61
C VAL A 33 -8.85 12.62 -23.75
N ALA A 34 -7.71 13.08 -24.29
CA ALA A 34 -6.51 12.26 -24.40
C ALA A 34 -5.99 11.83 -23.02
N ASN A 35 -5.91 12.76 -22.05
CA ASN A 35 -5.48 12.47 -20.67
C ASN A 35 -6.45 11.51 -19.97
N LEU A 36 -7.76 11.65 -20.19
CA LEU A 36 -8.75 10.71 -19.67
C LEU A 36 -8.62 9.30 -20.25
N ALA A 37 -8.28 9.22 -21.54
CA ALA A 37 -8.02 7.94 -22.21
C ALA A 37 -6.74 7.28 -21.67
N GLU A 38 -5.70 8.06 -21.39
CA GLU A 38 -4.47 7.60 -20.78
C GLU A 38 -4.71 7.10 -19.34
N LEU A 39 -5.49 7.85 -18.54
CA LEU A 39 -5.88 7.42 -17.19
C LEU A 39 -6.65 6.10 -17.23
N ARG A 40 -7.64 5.96 -18.12
CA ARG A 40 -8.36 4.70 -18.30
C ARG A 40 -7.45 3.54 -18.68
N ARG A 41 -6.45 3.80 -19.51
CA ARG A 41 -5.45 2.78 -19.91
C ARG A 41 -4.55 2.40 -18.74
N SER A 42 -4.13 3.36 -17.92
CA SER A 42 -3.30 3.09 -16.74
C SER A 42 -4.06 2.34 -15.64
N LEU A 43 -5.38 2.49 -15.57
CA LEU A 43 -6.25 1.78 -14.64
C LEU A 43 -6.80 0.46 -15.19
N SER A 44 -6.54 0.17 -16.47
CA SER A 44 -7.03 -1.04 -17.13
C SER A 44 -6.55 -2.30 -16.39
N GLY A 45 -7.51 -3.13 -15.97
CA GLY A 45 -7.26 -4.35 -15.20
C GLY A 45 -7.43 -4.22 -13.68
N SER A 46 -7.30 -3.02 -13.10
CA SER A 46 -7.48 -2.79 -11.65
C SER A 46 -8.72 -1.98 -11.31
N ALA A 47 -9.11 -1.02 -12.18
CA ALA A 47 -10.27 -0.18 -11.94
C ALA A 47 -10.94 0.29 -13.24
N THR A 48 -12.25 0.55 -13.14
CA THR A 48 -13.05 1.15 -14.21
C THR A 48 -13.29 2.63 -13.90
N TYR A 49 -12.87 3.52 -14.81
CA TYR A 49 -13.04 4.97 -14.65
C TYR A 49 -14.26 5.48 -15.42
N SER A 50 -15.30 5.85 -14.68
CA SER A 50 -16.59 6.29 -15.21
C SER A 50 -16.88 7.75 -14.86
N VAL A 51 -17.52 8.45 -15.80
CA VAL A 51 -18.01 9.81 -15.61
C VAL A 51 -19.53 9.78 -15.74
N ALA A 52 -20.23 10.17 -14.68
CA ALA A 52 -21.68 10.19 -14.67
C ALA A 52 -22.20 11.47 -14.00
N LYS A 53 -23.49 11.74 -14.14
CA LYS A 53 -24.15 12.87 -13.47
C LYS A 53 -24.22 12.64 -11.98
N ASN A 54 -23.83 13.60 -11.16
CA ASN A 54 -23.84 13.50 -9.71
C ASN A 54 -25.19 13.08 -9.14
N THR A 55 -26.29 13.55 -9.72
CA THR A 55 -27.65 13.16 -9.30
C THR A 55 -27.95 11.68 -9.49
N LEU A 56 -27.41 11.04 -10.55
CA LEU A 56 -27.56 9.61 -10.80
C LEU A 56 -26.66 8.81 -9.86
N ILE A 57 -25.43 9.30 -9.65
CA ILE A 57 -24.46 8.70 -8.74
C ILE A 57 -25.01 8.67 -7.31
N LYS A 58 -25.54 9.80 -6.80
CA LYS A 58 -26.14 9.86 -5.47
C LYS A 58 -27.26 8.86 -5.29
N ARG A 59 -28.14 8.73 -6.30
CA ARG A 59 -29.23 7.76 -6.27
C ARG A 59 -28.72 6.31 -6.28
N ALA A 60 -27.72 6.01 -7.12
CA ALA A 60 -27.11 4.70 -7.18
C ALA A 60 -26.36 4.35 -5.88
N ALA A 61 -25.65 5.31 -5.27
CA ALA A 61 -24.99 5.13 -3.98
C ALA A 61 -25.99 4.81 -2.85
N SER A 62 -27.13 5.54 -2.81
CA SER A 62 -28.21 5.27 -1.87
C SER A 62 -28.83 3.87 -2.08
N GLU A 63 -29.05 3.43 -3.33
CA GLU A 63 -29.55 2.09 -3.67
C GLU A 63 -28.52 0.98 -3.35
N ALA A 64 -27.24 1.31 -3.40
CA ALA A 64 -26.15 0.39 -3.03
C ALA A 64 -25.87 0.35 -1.51
N GLY A 65 -26.50 1.24 -0.71
CA GLY A 65 -26.27 1.34 0.74
C GLY A 65 -24.97 2.04 1.11
N VAL A 66 -24.45 2.88 0.20
CA VAL A 66 -23.22 3.65 0.40
C VAL A 66 -23.57 5.01 0.96
N GLU A 67 -23.21 5.26 2.22
CA GLU A 67 -23.48 6.51 2.92
C GLU A 67 -22.22 7.36 3.09
N GLY A 68 -22.39 8.67 3.32
CA GLY A 68 -21.29 9.61 3.62
C GLY A 68 -20.55 10.16 2.41
N LEU A 69 -21.01 9.88 1.18
CA LEU A 69 -20.39 10.41 -0.04
C LEU A 69 -21.07 11.67 -0.61
N ASP A 70 -22.19 12.10 -0.03
CA ASP A 70 -23.02 13.17 -0.58
C ASP A 70 -22.30 14.50 -0.72
N GLU A 71 -21.39 14.81 0.21
CA GLU A 71 -20.59 16.03 0.21
C GLU A 71 -19.50 16.01 -0.87
N LEU A 72 -19.05 14.84 -1.30
CA LEU A 72 -18.01 14.66 -2.31
C LEU A 72 -18.54 14.83 -3.74
N PHE A 73 -19.85 14.64 -3.94
CA PHE A 73 -20.49 14.76 -5.24
C PHE A 73 -20.88 16.20 -5.60
N VAL A 74 -19.93 17.12 -5.53
CA VAL A 74 -20.09 18.53 -5.91
C VAL A 74 -19.15 18.83 -7.07
N GLY A 75 -19.63 19.55 -8.09
CA GLY A 75 -18.85 19.88 -9.29
C GLY A 75 -18.64 18.72 -10.27
N PRO A 76 -17.70 18.84 -11.23
CA PRO A 76 -17.42 17.82 -12.24
C PRO A 76 -16.70 16.62 -11.61
N THR A 77 -17.46 15.58 -11.32
CA THR A 77 -16.98 14.41 -10.58
C THR A 77 -16.90 13.19 -11.49
N ALA A 78 -15.82 12.44 -11.35
CA ALA A 78 -15.63 11.13 -11.95
C ALA A 78 -15.34 10.10 -10.86
N ILE A 79 -15.70 8.87 -11.10
CA ILE A 79 -15.57 7.76 -10.16
C ILE A 79 -14.69 6.69 -10.77
N ALA A 80 -13.72 6.23 -10.00
CA ALA A 80 -12.95 5.03 -10.28
C ALA A 80 -13.49 3.89 -9.41
N PHE A 81 -14.14 2.91 -10.04
CA PHE A 81 -14.59 1.67 -9.39
C PHE A 81 -13.46 0.66 -9.42
N VAL A 82 -12.96 0.29 -8.26
CA VAL A 82 -11.85 -0.65 -8.13
C VAL A 82 -12.39 -2.06 -7.95
N SER A 83 -12.10 -2.92 -8.91
CA SER A 83 -12.47 -4.35 -8.86
C SER A 83 -11.31 -5.24 -8.43
N GLY A 84 -10.07 -4.70 -8.47
CA GLY A 84 -8.84 -5.37 -8.07
C GLY A 84 -8.31 -4.89 -6.73
N GLU A 85 -6.98 -4.76 -6.64
CA GLU A 85 -6.32 -4.23 -5.45
C GLU A 85 -6.49 -2.70 -5.34
N ALA A 86 -7.05 -2.25 -4.22
CA ALA A 86 -7.28 -0.83 -3.96
C ALA A 86 -5.97 -0.01 -3.96
N VAL A 87 -4.88 -0.62 -3.52
CA VAL A 87 -3.56 0.02 -3.45
C VAL A 87 -3.01 0.35 -4.84
N ASP A 88 -3.14 -0.57 -5.80
CA ASP A 88 -2.61 -0.36 -7.15
C ASP A 88 -3.39 0.70 -7.91
N ALA A 89 -4.72 0.68 -7.78
CA ALA A 89 -5.57 1.72 -8.34
C ALA A 89 -5.28 3.10 -7.72
N ALA A 90 -5.13 3.17 -6.40
CA ALA A 90 -4.79 4.41 -5.70
C ALA A 90 -3.40 4.94 -6.11
N LYS A 91 -2.40 4.06 -6.28
CA LYS A 91 -1.06 4.43 -6.80
C LYS A 91 -1.13 5.00 -8.21
N ALA A 92 -1.87 4.34 -9.10
CA ALA A 92 -2.03 4.80 -10.48
C ALA A 92 -2.68 6.19 -10.52
N ILE A 93 -3.75 6.40 -9.75
CA ILE A 93 -4.43 7.69 -9.64
C ILE A 93 -3.50 8.75 -9.03
N LYS A 94 -2.78 8.45 -7.96
CA LYS A 94 -1.83 9.38 -7.32
C LYS A 94 -0.68 9.75 -8.25
N LYS A 95 -0.12 8.79 -8.99
CA LYS A 95 0.91 9.04 -9.98
C LYS A 95 0.41 9.96 -11.07
N PHE A 96 -0.77 9.65 -11.63
CA PHE A 96 -1.39 10.48 -12.66
C PHE A 96 -1.72 11.90 -12.16
N ALA A 97 -2.19 12.05 -10.91
CA ALA A 97 -2.45 13.35 -10.30
C ALA A 97 -1.18 14.19 -10.12
N LYS A 98 0.00 13.56 -9.92
CA LYS A 98 1.29 14.26 -9.89
C LYS A 98 1.69 14.80 -11.26
N ASP A 99 1.46 13.99 -12.31
CA ASP A 99 1.79 14.36 -13.68
C ASP A 99 0.78 15.38 -14.25
N HIS A 100 -0.48 15.29 -13.81
CA HIS A 100 -1.59 16.13 -14.24
C HIS A 100 -2.27 16.82 -13.07
N LYS A 101 -1.82 18.01 -12.68
CA LYS A 101 -2.36 18.81 -11.56
C LYS A 101 -3.85 19.17 -11.71
N ALA A 102 -4.45 18.95 -12.86
CA ALA A 102 -5.87 19.16 -13.10
C ALA A 102 -6.75 18.03 -12.51
N LEU A 103 -6.18 16.86 -12.22
CA LEU A 103 -6.88 15.79 -11.51
C LEU A 103 -6.77 16.02 -10.01
N VAL A 104 -7.90 16.26 -9.36
CA VAL A 104 -7.97 16.42 -7.90
C VAL A 104 -8.70 15.22 -7.30
N ILE A 105 -8.08 14.57 -6.33
CA ILE A 105 -8.70 13.50 -5.54
C ILE A 105 -9.56 14.17 -4.47
N LYS A 106 -10.86 13.84 -4.41
CA LYS A 106 -11.80 14.37 -3.42
C LYS A 106 -11.96 13.45 -2.23
N GLY A 107 -11.80 12.16 -2.43
CA GLY A 107 -11.97 11.15 -1.40
C GLY A 107 -12.25 9.79 -2.03
N GLY A 108 -12.74 8.87 -1.21
CA GLY A 108 -13.10 7.53 -1.66
C GLY A 108 -14.08 6.86 -0.72
N TYR A 109 -14.38 5.60 -1.02
CA TYR A 109 -15.18 4.73 -0.18
C TYR A 109 -14.59 3.32 -0.20
N MET A 110 -14.39 2.74 0.96
CA MET A 110 -13.86 1.39 1.11
C MET A 110 -14.32 0.78 2.43
N ASP A 111 -14.62 -0.50 2.43
CA ASP A 111 -15.01 -1.26 3.62
C ASP A 111 -16.17 -0.63 4.42
N GLY A 112 -17.16 -0.07 3.73
CA GLY A 112 -18.33 0.50 4.36
C GLY A 112 -18.19 1.92 4.91
N ARG A 113 -17.05 2.60 4.66
CA ARG A 113 -16.83 3.97 5.13
C ARG A 113 -16.28 4.92 4.06
N ALA A 114 -16.64 6.19 4.18
CA ALA A 114 -16.06 7.24 3.36
C ALA A 114 -14.61 7.52 3.81
N LEU A 115 -13.73 7.70 2.84
CA LEU A 115 -12.32 8.01 3.02
C LEU A 115 -12.05 9.47 2.65
N THR A 116 -11.27 10.12 3.48
CA THR A 116 -10.75 11.46 3.20
C THR A 116 -9.61 11.42 2.17
N VAL A 117 -9.26 12.56 1.60
CA VAL A 117 -8.14 12.67 0.64
C VAL A 117 -6.85 12.14 1.24
N SER A 118 -6.55 12.50 2.50
CA SER A 118 -5.33 12.05 3.18
C SER A 118 -5.28 10.54 3.41
N GLU A 119 -6.43 9.88 3.61
CA GLU A 119 -6.50 8.42 3.74
C GLU A 119 -6.28 7.73 2.39
N VAL A 120 -6.86 8.26 1.31
CA VAL A 120 -6.61 7.74 -0.06
C VAL A 120 -5.14 7.89 -0.43
N GLU A 121 -4.49 9.00 -0.09
CA GLU A 121 -3.06 9.20 -0.32
C GLU A 121 -2.20 8.22 0.49
N ARG A 122 -2.56 7.94 1.75
CA ARG A 122 -1.87 6.93 2.58
C ARG A 122 -2.02 5.53 2.01
N ILE A 123 -3.20 5.16 1.51
CA ILE A 123 -3.42 3.88 0.84
C ILE A 123 -2.52 3.78 -0.41
N ALA A 124 -2.40 4.86 -1.17
CA ALA A 124 -1.52 4.90 -2.33
C ALA A 124 -0.01 4.79 -1.97
N ASP A 125 0.38 5.14 -0.75
CA ASP A 125 1.77 5.00 -0.28
C ASP A 125 2.08 3.61 0.29
N LEU A 126 1.06 2.77 0.50
CA LEU A 126 1.25 1.38 0.93
C LEU A 126 1.94 0.56 -0.16
N GLU A 127 2.66 -0.45 0.24
CA GLU A 127 3.23 -1.44 -0.68
C GLU A 127 2.15 -2.39 -1.20
N SER A 128 2.48 -3.21 -2.21
CA SER A 128 1.54 -4.20 -2.71
C SER A 128 1.17 -5.20 -1.60
N ARG A 129 0.00 -5.83 -1.72
CA ARG A 129 -0.53 -6.80 -0.77
C ARG A 129 0.47 -7.93 -0.49
N GLU A 130 1.12 -8.43 -1.54
CA GLU A 130 2.11 -9.50 -1.41
C GLU A 130 3.31 -9.08 -0.55
N VAL A 131 3.81 -7.88 -0.74
CA VAL A 131 4.94 -7.33 0.04
C VAL A 131 4.52 -7.09 1.49
N LEU A 132 3.31 -6.59 1.74
CA LEU A 132 2.78 -6.42 3.10
C LEU A 132 2.63 -7.78 3.82
N LEU A 133 2.12 -8.79 3.14
CA LEU A 133 2.01 -10.15 3.69
C LEU A 133 3.40 -10.75 3.95
N ALA A 134 4.36 -10.55 3.04
CA ALA A 134 5.73 -11.00 3.24
C ALA A 134 6.41 -10.31 4.43
N LYS A 135 6.18 -9.00 4.61
CA LYS A 135 6.67 -8.26 5.80
C LYS A 135 6.03 -8.76 7.09
N LEU A 136 4.72 -9.02 7.09
CA LEU A 136 4.01 -9.58 8.24
C LEU A 136 4.61 -10.95 8.62
N ALA A 137 4.73 -11.86 7.66
CA ALA A 137 5.32 -13.17 7.86
C ALA A 137 6.78 -13.07 8.33
N GLY A 138 7.55 -12.14 7.74
CA GLY A 138 8.93 -11.84 8.17
C GLY A 138 9.01 -11.34 9.61
N ALA A 139 8.12 -10.45 10.03
CA ALA A 139 8.07 -9.93 11.39
C ALA A 139 7.73 -11.04 12.41
N MET A 140 6.79 -11.93 12.08
CA MET A 140 6.46 -13.09 12.92
C MET A 140 7.66 -14.04 13.06
N LYS A 141 8.33 -14.36 11.94
CA LYS A 141 9.53 -15.22 11.93
C LYS A 141 10.70 -14.57 12.66
N ALA A 142 10.87 -13.25 12.52
CA ALA A 142 11.94 -12.51 13.20
C ALA A 142 11.87 -12.60 14.72
N ASN A 143 10.66 -12.54 15.29
CA ASN A 143 10.46 -12.69 16.74
C ASN A 143 10.86 -14.08 17.24
N LEU A 144 10.50 -15.14 16.51
CA LEU A 144 10.91 -16.51 16.83
C LEU A 144 12.43 -16.67 16.70
N SER A 145 13.03 -16.13 15.65
CA SER A 145 14.48 -16.17 15.43
C SER A 145 15.25 -15.40 16.49
N LYS A 146 14.73 -14.24 16.93
CA LYS A 146 15.32 -13.47 18.04
C LYS A 146 15.27 -14.25 19.36
N ALA A 147 14.14 -14.89 19.67
CA ALA A 147 14.02 -15.73 20.87
C ALA A 147 15.02 -16.88 20.84
N ALA A 148 15.09 -17.63 19.73
CA ALA A 148 16.07 -18.70 19.56
C ALA A 148 17.52 -18.19 19.65
N GLY A 149 17.83 -17.03 19.08
CA GLY A 149 19.13 -16.38 19.17
C GLY A 149 19.52 -16.00 20.59
N LEU A 150 18.56 -15.48 21.39
CA LEU A 150 18.79 -15.15 22.79
C LEU A 150 19.12 -16.42 23.65
N PHE A 151 18.47 -17.55 23.41
CA PHE A 151 18.79 -18.80 24.06
C PHE A 151 20.15 -19.35 23.67
N ASN A 152 20.58 -19.15 22.43
CA ASN A 152 21.87 -19.63 21.94
C ASN A 152 23.03 -18.64 22.19
N ALA A 153 22.73 -17.40 22.55
CA ALA A 153 23.74 -16.34 22.76
C ALA A 153 24.76 -16.71 23.89
N PRO A 154 24.36 -17.23 25.07
CA PRO A 154 25.32 -17.56 26.12
C PRO A 154 26.32 -18.63 25.68
N ALA A 155 25.86 -19.69 25.01
CA ALA A 155 26.74 -20.77 24.55
C ALA A 155 27.71 -20.24 23.45
N SER A 156 27.22 -19.44 22.52
CA SER A 156 28.08 -18.84 21.49
C SER A 156 29.09 -17.86 22.03
N GLN A 157 28.77 -17.11 23.09
CA GLN A 157 29.68 -16.20 23.76
C GLN A 157 30.79 -16.99 24.51
N MET A 158 30.46 -18.08 25.18
CA MET A 158 31.47 -18.94 25.82
C MET A 158 32.47 -19.51 24.82
N VAL A 159 32.00 -20.01 23.68
CA VAL A 159 32.86 -20.55 22.63
C VAL A 159 33.79 -19.47 22.07
N ARG A 160 33.28 -18.25 21.82
CA ARG A 160 34.08 -17.11 21.36
C ARG A 160 35.12 -16.67 22.37
N LEU A 161 34.79 -16.66 23.68
CA LEU A 161 35.72 -16.35 24.76
C LEU A 161 36.82 -17.40 24.85
N ALA A 162 36.47 -18.68 24.73
CA ALA A 162 37.46 -19.76 24.74
C ALA A 162 38.43 -19.68 23.55
N ALA A 163 37.91 -19.39 22.35
CA ALA A 163 38.71 -19.20 21.15
C ALA A 163 39.66 -18.00 21.31
N ALA A 164 39.16 -16.85 21.79
CA ALA A 164 39.99 -15.66 22.03
C ALA A 164 41.07 -15.88 23.10
N LEU A 165 40.76 -16.66 24.15
CA LEU A 165 41.75 -17.07 25.15
C LEU A 165 42.84 -17.99 24.55
N GLN A 166 42.44 -18.87 23.63
CA GLN A 166 43.37 -19.77 22.95
C GLN A 166 44.31 -19.00 22.02
N GLU A 167 43.80 -18.03 21.27
CA GLU A 167 44.57 -17.13 20.43
C GLU A 167 45.56 -16.29 21.28
N LYS A 168 45.09 -15.74 22.41
CA LYS A 168 45.94 -14.99 23.31
C LYS A 168 47.11 -15.83 23.87
N ARG A 169 46.77 -17.06 24.33
CA ARG A 169 47.82 -17.99 24.80
C ARG A 169 48.81 -18.39 23.70
N ALA A 170 48.33 -18.62 22.50
CA ALA A 170 49.18 -18.93 21.36
C ALA A 170 50.09 -17.73 20.94
N ALA A 171 49.63 -16.50 21.12
CA ALA A 171 50.43 -15.30 20.88
C ALA A 171 51.43 -15.04 22.03
N GLU A 172 51.13 -15.41 23.26
CA GLU A 172 52.03 -15.26 24.45
C GLU A 172 53.07 -16.38 24.57
N ALA A 173 52.78 -17.57 24.03
CA ALA A 173 53.71 -18.70 24.10
C ALA A 173 55.09 -18.44 23.47
N PRO A 174 55.21 -17.82 22.26
CA PRO A 174 56.52 -17.52 21.68
C PRO A 174 57.30 -16.45 22.49
N ALA A 175 56.58 -15.55 23.19
CA ALA A 175 57.24 -14.50 24.01
C ALA A 175 57.78 -15.08 25.34
N ALA A 176 57.16 -16.09 25.89
CA ALA A 176 57.65 -16.77 27.10
C ALA A 176 58.82 -17.69 26.80
N GLU A 177 58.91 -18.30 25.63
CA GLU A 177 60.07 -19.12 25.22
C GLU A 177 61.28 -18.23 24.91
N ALA A 178 61.09 -17.04 24.34
CA ALA A 178 62.15 -16.05 24.09
C ALA A 178 62.72 -15.48 25.41
N ALA A 179 61.87 -15.24 26.41
CA ALA A 179 62.29 -14.75 27.74
C ALA A 179 63.04 -15.80 28.60
N ALA A 180 62.70 -17.10 28.39
CA ALA A 180 63.40 -18.19 29.09
C ALA A 180 64.79 -18.51 28.52
N THR A 181 65.05 -18.16 27.28
CA THR A 181 66.39 -18.31 26.65
C THR A 181 67.35 -17.19 26.99
N GLU A 182 66.89 -15.98 27.35
CA GLU A 182 67.74 -14.86 27.79
C GLU A 182 68.18 -14.92 29.25
N SER A 183 67.59 -15.79 30.09
CA SER A 183 67.95 -15.92 31.52
C SER A 183 68.91 -17.05 31.84
N THR A 184 69.55 -17.68 30.84
CA THR A 184 70.52 -18.80 31.00
C THR A 184 71.86 -18.53 30.39
N GLU A 185 72.28 -17.26 30.12
CA GLU A 185 73.64 -16.87 29.83
C GLU A 185 74.32 -16.10 30.98
#